data_4f3a5e1750921aa7b0bc0cdd3064e5d6
#
_entry.id   4f3a5e1750921aa7b0bc0cdd3064e5d6
#
_cell.length_a   1.000
_cell.length_b   1.000
_cell.length_c   1.000
_cell.angle_alpha   90.00
_cell.angle_beta   90.00
_cell.angle_gamma   90.00
#
_symmetry.space_group_name_H-M   'P 1'
#
loop_
_entity.id
_entity.type
_entity.pdbx_description
1 polymer ?
#
loop_
_entity_poly.entity_id
_entity_poly.type
_entity_poly.pdbx_seq_one_letter_code
_entity_poly.pdbx_strand_id
1 'polypeptide(L)'
;ALAGGYRVASQLGQALVQLGEALSRAIYPEFVRTKDAAIVLSNKITVLCLMTGAVAIPAAHWGGAWAIVALAGPEFVFVHSAMVILSIAGALELLTSNWESLLVARKKAFTPFVLRVLPLVAVLAFMPLLISNYQLTGAAVAALLISAFSAVGMGLAVKLIKVEYNAQERAI
;
A
#
# COMPACT_ATOMS: atom_id res chain seq x y z
N ALA A 1 -13.03 14.17 -20.09
CA ALA A 1 -13.84 13.27 -19.26
C ALA A 1 -12.97 12.21 -18.53
N LEU A 2 -12.11 11.44 -19.25
CA LEU A 2 -11.28 10.37 -18.63
C LEU A 2 -10.32 10.88 -17.53
N ALA A 3 -9.66 12.02 -17.73
CA ALA A 3 -8.74 12.59 -16.75
C ALA A 3 -9.46 13.05 -15.46
N GLY A 4 -10.69 13.56 -15.57
CA GLY A 4 -11.51 13.95 -14.42
C GLY A 4 -11.95 12.72 -13.61
N GLY A 5 -12.42 11.67 -14.28
CA GLY A 5 -12.80 10.41 -13.63
C GLY A 5 -11.64 9.74 -12.89
N TYR A 6 -10.43 9.74 -13.48
CA TYR A 6 -9.23 9.23 -12.79
C TYR A 6 -8.91 10.01 -11.52
N ARG A 7 -9.05 11.33 -11.57
CA ARG A 7 -8.79 12.20 -10.42
C ARG A 7 -9.71 11.87 -9.24
N VAL A 8 -11.01 11.63 -9.50
CA VAL A 8 -11.97 11.24 -8.46
C VAL A 8 -11.64 9.87 -7.87
N ALA A 9 -11.38 8.86 -8.72
CA ALA A 9 -11.00 7.53 -8.25
C ALA A 9 -9.69 7.54 -7.46
N SER A 10 -8.69 8.30 -7.93
CA SER A 10 -7.40 8.39 -7.27
C SER A 10 -7.48 9.12 -5.93
N GLN A 11 -8.33 10.14 -5.79
CA GLN A 11 -8.52 10.84 -4.51
C GLN A 11 -9.11 9.92 -3.45
N LEU A 12 -10.08 9.08 -3.79
CA LEU A 12 -10.66 8.11 -2.87
C LEU A 12 -9.64 7.01 -2.49
N GLY A 13 -8.86 6.52 -3.47
CA GLY A 13 -7.78 5.55 -3.22
C GLY A 13 -6.63 6.15 -2.40
N GLN A 14 -6.28 7.42 -2.64
CA GLN A 14 -5.23 8.14 -1.91
C GLN A 14 -5.54 8.36 -0.43
N ALA A 15 -6.80 8.32 -0.01
CA ALA A 15 -7.15 8.43 1.40
C ALA A 15 -6.48 7.32 2.24
N LEU A 16 -6.43 6.09 1.74
CA LEU A 16 -5.72 4.98 2.39
C LEU A 16 -4.20 5.19 2.39
N VAL A 17 -3.64 5.71 1.30
CA VAL A 17 -2.21 6.01 1.21
C VAL A 17 -1.82 7.10 2.21
N GLN A 18 -2.60 8.19 2.29
CA GLN A 18 -2.38 9.27 3.27
C GLN A 18 -2.50 8.78 4.70
N LEU A 19 -3.44 7.87 4.99
CA LEU A 19 -3.54 7.21 6.28
C LEU A 19 -2.26 6.41 6.58
N GLY A 20 -1.70 5.68 5.60
CA GLY A 20 -0.43 4.96 5.72
C GLY A 20 0.75 5.89 6.02
N GLU A 21 0.84 7.02 5.33
CA GLU A 21 1.88 8.01 5.57
C GLU A 21 1.76 8.64 6.97
N ALA A 22 0.54 9.01 7.40
CA ALA A 22 0.31 9.54 8.73
C ALA A 22 0.66 8.52 9.82
N LEU A 23 0.26 7.26 9.62
CA LEU A 23 0.60 6.15 10.50
C LEU A 23 2.12 5.94 10.57
N SER A 24 2.81 5.95 9.44
CA SER A 24 4.26 5.81 9.35
C SER A 24 4.98 6.92 10.14
N ARG A 25 4.55 8.17 9.96
CA ARG A 25 5.12 9.33 10.70
C ARG A 25 4.89 9.23 12.21
N ALA A 26 3.73 8.73 12.64
CA ALA A 26 3.41 8.57 14.06
C ALA A 26 4.18 7.43 14.72
N ILE A 27 4.43 6.34 13.99
CA ILE A 27 5.00 5.09 14.54
C ILE A 27 6.52 5.06 14.46
N TYR A 28 7.10 5.72 13.46
CA TYR A 28 8.56 5.71 13.27
C TYR A 28 9.37 6.06 14.53
N PRO A 29 9.06 7.16 15.26
CA PRO A 29 9.78 7.48 16.48
C PRO A 29 9.66 6.39 17.56
N GLU A 30 8.51 5.71 17.63
CA GLU A 30 8.30 4.63 18.60
C GLU A 30 9.12 3.39 18.23
N PHE A 31 9.27 3.05 16.95
CA PHE A 31 10.18 1.98 16.51
C PHE A 31 11.64 2.25 16.83
N VAL A 32 12.06 3.50 16.76
CA VAL A 32 13.43 3.89 17.12
C VAL A 32 13.66 3.81 18.63
N ARG A 33 12.64 4.19 19.42
CA ARG A 33 12.69 4.19 20.89
C ARG A 33 12.64 2.79 21.49
N THR A 34 11.79 1.92 20.94
CA THR A 34 11.53 0.56 21.48
C THR A 34 12.21 -0.53 20.66
N LYS A 35 13.55 -0.49 20.56
CA LYS A 35 14.33 -1.38 19.68
C LYS A 35 13.93 -2.86 19.76
N ASP A 36 13.75 -3.39 20.98
CA ASP A 36 13.44 -4.81 21.19
C ASP A 36 11.94 -5.12 21.00
N ALA A 37 11.05 -4.19 21.35
CA ALA A 37 9.61 -4.33 21.16
C ALA A 37 9.13 -3.90 19.75
N ALA A 38 9.99 -3.33 18.91
CA ALA A 38 9.62 -2.83 17.57
C ALA A 38 8.98 -3.91 16.68
N ILE A 39 9.45 -5.16 16.78
CA ILE A 39 8.88 -6.29 16.01
C ILE A 39 7.47 -6.61 16.49
N VAL A 40 7.25 -6.65 17.79
CA VAL A 40 5.93 -6.92 18.39
C VAL A 40 4.94 -5.80 18.02
N LEU A 41 5.39 -4.55 18.09
CA LEU A 41 4.60 -3.38 17.70
C LEU A 41 4.25 -3.43 16.22
N SER A 42 5.22 -3.71 15.35
CA SER A 42 5.00 -3.85 13.91
C SER A 42 3.98 -4.96 13.59
N ASN A 43 3.98 -6.08 14.33
CA ASN A 43 2.98 -7.13 14.15
C ASN A 43 1.57 -6.66 14.50
N LYS A 44 1.39 -5.94 15.61
CA LYS A 44 0.10 -5.35 15.99
C LYS A 44 -0.41 -4.38 14.93
N ILE A 45 0.48 -3.53 14.41
CA ILE A 45 0.14 -2.58 13.36
C ILE A 45 -0.18 -3.30 12.04
N THR A 46 0.54 -4.37 11.70
CA THR A 46 0.24 -5.20 10.53
C THR A 46 -1.20 -5.75 10.61
N VAL A 47 -1.62 -6.25 11.78
CA VAL A 47 -3.00 -6.69 11.99
C VAL A 47 -3.99 -5.54 11.82
N LEU A 48 -3.70 -4.36 12.37
CA LEU A 48 -4.54 -3.19 12.20
C LEU A 48 -4.67 -2.77 10.71
N CYS A 49 -3.57 -2.75 9.97
CA CYS A 49 -3.57 -2.47 8.53
C CYS A 49 -4.41 -3.49 7.75
N LEU A 50 -4.28 -4.78 8.08
CA LEU A 50 -5.10 -5.84 7.47
C LEU A 50 -6.58 -5.66 7.76
N MET A 51 -6.96 -5.34 9.01
CA MET A 51 -8.34 -5.05 9.38
C MET A 51 -8.89 -3.83 8.65
N THR A 52 -8.10 -2.75 8.55
CA THR A 52 -8.48 -1.56 7.77
C THR A 52 -8.70 -1.89 6.30
N GLY A 53 -7.81 -2.67 5.68
CA GLY A 53 -7.97 -3.14 4.31
C GLY A 53 -9.20 -4.03 4.12
N ALA A 54 -9.44 -4.96 5.08
CA ALA A 54 -10.59 -5.86 5.07
C ALA A 54 -11.94 -5.11 5.17
N VAL A 55 -11.97 -3.93 5.75
CA VAL A 55 -13.15 -3.05 5.78
C VAL A 55 -13.21 -2.15 4.55
N ALA A 56 -12.08 -1.53 4.17
CA ALA A 56 -12.03 -0.56 3.09
C ALA A 56 -12.35 -1.17 1.71
N ILE A 57 -11.87 -2.39 1.43
CA ILE A 57 -12.10 -3.05 0.13
C ILE A 57 -13.59 -3.38 -0.09
N PRO A 58 -14.31 -4.03 0.85
CA PRO A 58 -15.76 -4.22 0.72
C PRO A 58 -16.54 -2.90 0.68
N ALA A 59 -16.15 -1.91 1.49
CA ALA A 59 -16.76 -0.59 1.46
C ALA A 59 -16.62 0.07 0.07
N ALA A 60 -15.45 -0.03 -0.55
CA ALA A 60 -15.23 0.46 -1.91
C ALA A 60 -16.04 -0.33 -2.95
N HIS A 61 -16.18 -1.64 -2.78
CA HIS A 61 -16.90 -2.50 -3.72
C HIS A 61 -18.41 -2.25 -3.66
N TRP A 62 -19.01 -2.23 -2.47
CA TRP A 62 -20.47 -2.10 -2.32
C TRP A 62 -20.93 -0.65 -2.22
N GLY A 63 -20.20 0.20 -1.52
CA GLY A 63 -20.55 1.62 -1.33
C GLY A 63 -19.95 2.55 -2.38
N GLY A 64 -18.95 2.10 -3.13
CA GLY A 64 -18.18 2.95 -4.03
C GLY A 64 -18.98 3.55 -5.17
N ALA A 65 -19.87 2.78 -5.78
CA ALA A 65 -20.73 3.29 -6.85
C ALA A 65 -21.65 4.41 -6.34
N TRP A 66 -22.24 4.23 -5.16
CA TRP A 66 -23.06 5.26 -4.52
C TRP A 66 -22.25 6.51 -4.17
N ALA A 67 -21.05 6.32 -3.61
CA ALA A 67 -20.15 7.43 -3.27
C ALA A 67 -19.73 8.22 -4.53
N ILE A 68 -19.43 7.55 -5.64
CA ILE A 68 -19.09 8.19 -6.91
C ILE A 68 -20.26 9.03 -7.40
N VAL A 69 -21.49 8.47 -7.41
CA VAL A 69 -22.69 9.20 -7.85
C VAL A 69 -22.96 10.41 -6.98
N ALA A 70 -22.80 10.28 -5.65
CA ALA A 70 -23.04 11.36 -4.70
C ALA A 70 -22.01 12.51 -4.80
N LEU A 71 -20.74 12.18 -5.08
CA LEU A 71 -19.62 13.15 -5.07
C LEU A 71 -19.27 13.71 -6.45
N ALA A 72 -19.40 12.89 -7.49
CA ALA A 72 -18.92 13.23 -8.83
C ALA A 72 -20.03 13.23 -9.89
N GLY A 73 -21.13 12.51 -9.67
CA GLY A 73 -22.23 12.40 -10.60
C GLY A 73 -22.33 11.02 -11.26
N PRO A 74 -23.50 10.70 -11.84
CA PRO A 74 -23.77 9.38 -12.43
C PRO A 74 -22.91 9.07 -13.66
N GLU A 75 -22.40 10.07 -14.35
CA GLU A 75 -21.52 9.93 -15.50
C GLU A 75 -20.15 9.32 -15.15
N PHE A 76 -19.77 9.29 -13.89
CA PHE A 76 -18.47 8.75 -13.41
C PHE A 76 -18.55 7.33 -12.89
N VAL A 77 -19.68 6.63 -12.98
CA VAL A 77 -19.84 5.24 -12.49
C VAL A 77 -18.86 4.27 -13.15
N PHE A 78 -18.42 4.54 -14.40
CA PHE A 78 -17.41 3.72 -15.09
C PHE A 78 -16.05 3.66 -14.37
N VAL A 79 -15.78 4.59 -13.45
CA VAL A 79 -14.55 4.65 -12.66
C VAL A 79 -14.56 3.66 -11.48
N HIS A 80 -15.72 3.08 -11.15
CA HIS A 80 -15.90 2.22 -9.97
C HIS A 80 -14.92 1.04 -9.94
N SER A 81 -14.70 0.35 -11.05
CA SER A 81 -13.74 -0.76 -11.13
C SER A 81 -12.31 -0.31 -10.82
N ALA A 82 -11.88 0.82 -11.36
CA ALA A 82 -10.56 1.39 -11.08
C ALA A 82 -10.44 1.79 -9.59
N MET A 83 -11.49 2.34 -8.99
CA MET A 83 -11.53 2.70 -7.58
C MET A 83 -11.35 1.48 -6.67
N VAL A 84 -12.03 0.36 -6.95
CA VAL A 84 -11.88 -0.89 -6.19
C VAL A 84 -10.44 -1.41 -6.28
N ILE A 85 -9.84 -1.42 -7.49
CA ILE A 85 -8.45 -1.83 -7.68
C ILE A 85 -7.49 -0.92 -6.90
N LEU A 86 -7.69 0.39 -6.94
CA LEU A 86 -6.89 1.36 -6.19
C LEU A 86 -7.07 1.22 -4.68
N SER A 87 -8.23 0.82 -4.20
CA SER A 87 -8.45 0.53 -2.76
C SER A 87 -7.65 -0.68 -2.30
N ILE A 88 -7.53 -1.72 -3.13
CA ILE A 88 -6.65 -2.86 -2.84
C ILE A 88 -5.18 -2.41 -2.82
N ALA A 89 -4.75 -1.63 -3.82
CA ALA A 89 -3.41 -1.07 -3.86
C ALA A 89 -3.10 -0.22 -2.61
N GLY A 90 -4.05 0.63 -2.18
CA GLY A 90 -3.94 1.44 -0.97
C GLY A 90 -3.85 0.61 0.32
N ALA A 91 -4.59 -0.49 0.42
CA ALA A 91 -4.49 -1.40 1.56
C ALA A 91 -3.11 -2.09 1.63
N LEU A 92 -2.54 -2.47 0.48
CA LEU A 92 -1.17 -2.98 0.41
C LEU A 92 -0.14 -1.90 0.77
N GLU A 93 -0.38 -0.66 0.38
CA GLU A 93 0.48 0.48 0.72
C GLU A 93 0.50 0.77 2.22
N LEU A 94 -0.63 0.61 2.94
CA LEU A 94 -0.66 0.66 4.40
C LEU A 94 0.29 -0.36 5.03
N LEU A 95 0.30 -1.60 4.53
CA LEU A 95 1.19 -2.65 5.02
C LEU A 95 2.65 -2.32 4.73
N THR A 96 2.96 -1.89 3.51
CA THR A 96 4.33 -1.54 3.12
C THR A 96 4.88 -0.37 3.92
N SER A 97 4.08 0.65 4.21
CA SER A 97 4.46 1.81 5.03
C SER A 97 4.87 1.42 6.46
N ASN A 98 4.15 0.47 7.08
CA ASN A 98 4.52 -0.07 8.40
C ASN A 98 5.85 -0.83 8.33
N TRP A 99 6.01 -1.73 7.36
CA TRP A 99 7.23 -2.53 7.21
C TRP A 99 8.44 -1.69 6.79
N GLU A 100 8.24 -0.67 5.97
CA GLU A 100 9.26 0.31 5.61
C GLU A 100 9.79 1.04 6.84
N SER A 101 8.88 1.56 7.69
CA SER A 101 9.22 2.24 8.94
C SER A 101 10.05 1.35 9.87
N LEU A 102 9.70 0.06 9.97
CA LEU A 102 10.48 -0.92 10.74
C LEU A 102 11.87 -1.15 10.14
N LEU A 103 11.98 -1.32 8.82
CA LEU A 103 13.26 -1.54 8.12
C LEU A 103 14.19 -0.34 8.27
N VAL A 104 13.66 0.87 8.13
CA VAL A 104 14.44 2.12 8.30
C VAL A 104 14.89 2.28 9.75
N ALA A 105 14.03 2.02 10.73
CA ALA A 105 14.37 2.05 12.15
C ALA A 105 15.48 1.04 12.51
N ARG A 106 15.53 -0.09 11.80
CA ARG A 106 16.59 -1.10 11.90
C ARG A 106 17.84 -0.79 11.06
N LYS A 107 17.99 0.43 10.57
CA LYS A 107 19.14 0.91 9.75
C LYS A 107 19.29 0.18 8.40
N LYS A 108 18.26 -0.48 7.91
CA LYS A 108 18.23 -1.15 6.60
C LYS A 108 17.45 -0.30 5.58
N ALA A 109 17.68 1.02 5.52
CA ALA A 109 16.93 1.98 4.69
C ALA A 109 17.08 1.75 3.17
N PHE A 110 18.19 1.14 2.74
CA PHE A 110 18.42 0.83 1.33
C PHE A 110 17.46 -0.25 0.81
N THR A 111 17.06 -1.19 1.65
CA THR A 111 16.14 -2.29 1.27
C THR A 111 14.78 -1.79 0.79
N PRO A 112 14.02 -0.97 1.54
CA PRO A 112 12.74 -0.44 1.07
C PRO A 112 12.89 0.45 -0.16
N PHE A 113 13.99 1.22 -0.28
CA PHE A 113 14.24 2.02 -1.47
C PHE A 113 14.30 1.15 -2.73
N VAL A 114 15.11 0.08 -2.73
CA VAL A 114 15.23 -0.83 -3.88
C VAL A 114 13.89 -1.53 -4.17
N LEU A 115 13.20 -1.98 -3.13
CA LEU A 115 11.91 -2.69 -3.27
C LEU A 115 10.75 -1.80 -3.75
N ARG A 116 10.88 -0.47 -3.66
CA ARG A 116 9.95 0.48 -4.28
C ARG A 116 10.36 0.86 -5.69
N VAL A 117 11.63 1.12 -5.94
CA VAL A 117 12.13 1.59 -7.24
C VAL A 117 12.09 0.50 -8.29
N LEU A 118 12.46 -0.74 -7.94
CA LEU A 118 12.52 -1.85 -8.88
C LEU A 118 11.16 -2.14 -9.56
N PRO A 119 10.06 -2.37 -8.80
CA PRO A 119 8.76 -2.60 -9.42
C PRO A 119 8.22 -1.36 -10.15
N LEU A 120 8.53 -0.14 -9.66
CA LEU A 120 8.16 1.09 -10.35
C LEU A 120 8.77 1.15 -11.75
N VAL A 121 10.07 0.93 -11.86
CA VAL A 121 10.78 0.96 -13.16
C VAL A 121 10.27 -0.15 -14.09
N ALA A 122 10.07 -1.36 -13.55
CA ALA A 122 9.54 -2.48 -14.32
C ALA A 122 8.14 -2.18 -14.87
N VAL A 123 7.22 -1.67 -14.04
CA VAL A 123 5.85 -1.36 -14.47
C VAL A 123 5.81 -0.17 -15.42
N LEU A 124 6.67 0.85 -15.24
CA LEU A 124 6.77 1.97 -16.18
C LEU A 124 7.13 1.54 -17.60
N ALA A 125 7.95 0.51 -17.76
CA ALA A 125 8.29 -0.04 -19.07
C ALA A 125 7.07 -0.65 -19.81
N PHE A 126 6.10 -1.21 -19.06
CA PHE A 126 4.88 -1.81 -19.60
C PHE A 126 3.65 -0.87 -19.55
N MET A 127 3.79 0.30 -18.95
CA MET A 127 2.68 1.24 -18.75
C MET A 127 1.99 1.69 -20.05
N PRO A 128 2.71 1.99 -21.16
CA PRO A 128 2.07 2.34 -22.42
C PRO A 128 1.15 1.24 -22.96
N LEU A 129 1.56 -0.04 -22.83
CA LEU A 129 0.78 -1.20 -23.22
C LEU A 129 -0.48 -1.38 -22.35
N LEU A 130 -0.37 -1.16 -21.05
CA LEU A 130 -1.50 -1.26 -20.11
C LEU A 130 -2.53 -0.15 -20.37
N ILE A 131 -2.09 1.07 -20.62
CA ILE A 131 -2.97 2.22 -20.88
C ILE A 131 -3.63 2.09 -22.26
N SER A 132 -2.92 1.64 -23.29
CA SER A 132 -3.49 1.50 -24.65
C SER A 132 -4.60 0.45 -24.71
N ASN A 133 -4.47 -0.65 -23.96
CA ASN A 133 -5.45 -1.74 -23.98
C ASN A 133 -6.58 -1.57 -22.95
N TYR A 134 -6.28 -1.02 -21.77
CA TYR A 134 -7.22 -0.99 -20.63
C TYR A 134 -7.52 0.41 -20.10
N GLN A 135 -7.00 1.46 -20.75
CA GLN A 135 -7.23 2.85 -20.38
C GLN A 135 -7.06 3.11 -18.86
N LEU A 136 -8.13 3.57 -18.20
CA LEU A 136 -8.15 3.89 -16.78
C LEU A 136 -7.86 2.68 -15.88
N THR A 137 -8.47 1.55 -16.20
CA THR A 137 -8.28 0.30 -15.45
C THR A 137 -6.84 -0.20 -15.56
N GLY A 138 -6.20 0.03 -16.72
CA GLY A 138 -4.77 -0.29 -16.91
C GLY A 138 -3.84 0.48 -15.98
N ALA A 139 -4.10 1.77 -15.76
CA ALA A 139 -3.36 2.58 -14.79
C ALA A 139 -3.58 2.11 -13.34
N ALA A 140 -4.81 1.73 -12.99
CA ALA A 140 -5.12 1.18 -11.66
C ALA A 140 -4.44 -0.18 -11.43
N VAL A 141 -4.41 -1.06 -12.44
CA VAL A 141 -3.69 -2.34 -12.39
C VAL A 141 -2.18 -2.12 -12.26
N ALA A 142 -1.61 -1.15 -12.97
CA ALA A 142 -0.20 -0.79 -12.83
C ALA A 142 0.15 -0.40 -11.39
N ALA A 143 -0.67 0.45 -10.76
CA ALA A 143 -0.51 0.83 -9.35
C ALA A 143 -0.62 -0.38 -8.42
N LEU A 144 -1.60 -1.26 -8.65
CA LEU A 144 -1.75 -2.49 -7.87
C LEU A 144 -0.53 -3.41 -7.98
N LEU A 145 0.02 -3.59 -9.18
CA LEU A 145 1.22 -4.40 -9.39
C LEU A 145 2.42 -3.83 -8.61
N ILE A 146 2.65 -2.52 -8.67
CA ILE A 146 3.74 -1.87 -7.92
C ILE A 146 3.56 -2.13 -6.42
N SER A 147 2.37 -1.88 -5.86
CA SER A 147 2.09 -2.09 -4.45
C SER A 147 2.19 -3.56 -4.05
N ALA A 148 1.74 -4.50 -4.88
CA ALA A 148 1.83 -5.94 -4.61
C ALA A 148 3.28 -6.44 -4.58
N PHE A 149 4.10 -6.06 -5.56
CA PHE A 149 5.52 -6.43 -5.57
C PHE A 149 6.28 -5.82 -4.40
N SER A 150 6.01 -4.55 -4.07
CA SER A 150 6.59 -3.89 -2.90
C SER A 150 6.18 -4.58 -1.59
N ALA A 151 4.90 -4.94 -1.45
CA ALA A 151 4.38 -5.63 -0.27
C ALA A 151 5.02 -7.01 -0.08
N VAL A 152 5.12 -7.81 -1.15
CA VAL A 152 5.76 -9.13 -1.10
C VAL A 152 7.24 -8.98 -0.73
N GLY A 153 7.98 -8.10 -1.41
CA GLY A 153 9.40 -7.87 -1.15
C GLY A 153 9.68 -7.41 0.27
N MET A 154 8.93 -6.41 0.76
CA MET A 154 9.09 -5.91 2.14
C MET A 154 8.66 -6.94 3.19
N GLY A 155 7.58 -7.69 2.94
CA GLY A 155 7.15 -8.77 3.82
C GLY A 155 8.22 -9.85 3.98
N LEU A 156 8.89 -10.24 2.89
CA LEU A 156 10.02 -11.18 2.92
C LEU A 156 11.21 -10.59 3.69
N ALA A 157 11.56 -9.33 3.43
CA ALA A 157 12.66 -8.65 4.15
C ALA A 157 12.41 -8.58 5.66
N VAL A 158 11.19 -8.25 6.08
CA VAL A 158 10.80 -8.24 7.50
C VAL A 158 10.83 -9.64 8.10
N LYS A 159 10.40 -10.66 7.35
CA LYS A 159 10.48 -12.06 7.81
C LYS A 159 11.91 -12.50 8.08
N LEU A 160 12.84 -12.15 7.22
CA LEU A 160 14.27 -12.44 7.41
C LEU A 160 14.83 -11.78 8.69
N ILE A 161 14.49 -10.52 8.94
CA ILE A 161 14.89 -9.81 10.17
C ILE A 161 14.35 -10.49 11.43
N LYS A 162 13.10 -10.98 11.38
CA LYS A 162 12.50 -11.71 12.51
C LYS A 162 13.23 -13.03 12.78
N VAL A 163 13.64 -13.73 11.74
CA VAL A 163 14.41 -14.98 11.88
C VAL A 163 15.78 -14.69 12.51
N GLU A 164 16.50 -13.65 12.05
CA GLU A 164 17.77 -13.23 12.62
C GLU A 164 17.62 -12.88 14.11
N TYR A 165 16.59 -12.12 14.46
CA TYR A 165 16.31 -11.71 15.85
C TYR A 165 16.05 -12.92 16.77
N ASN A 166 15.17 -13.82 16.35
CA ASN A 166 14.85 -15.03 17.12
C ASN A 166 16.03 -15.99 17.26
N ALA A 167 16.95 -16.03 16.30
CA ALA A 167 18.16 -16.81 16.37
C ALA A 167 19.15 -16.25 17.42
N GLN A 168 19.27 -14.92 17.50
CA GLN A 168 20.10 -14.26 18.53
C GLN A 168 19.55 -14.47 19.95
N GLU A 169 18.24 -14.38 20.12
CA GLU A 169 17.59 -14.56 21.43
C GLU A 169 17.73 -16.00 21.98
N ARG A 170 17.86 -16.99 21.09
CA ARG A 170 18.09 -18.41 21.47
C ARG A 170 19.56 -18.74 21.76
N ALA A 171 20.48 -17.86 21.37
CA ALA A 171 21.93 -18.06 21.56
C ALA A 171 22.47 -17.43 22.85
N ILE A 172 21.63 -16.71 23.61
CA ILE A 172 21.89 -16.12 24.92
C ILE A 172 21.28 -17.00 26.00
#